data_f0053186938daff67d1c27417c95df3a
#
_entry.id   f0053186938daff67d1c27417c95df3a
#
_cell.length_a   1.000
_cell.length_b   1.000
_cell.length_c   1.000
_cell.angle_alpha   90.00
_cell.angle_beta   90.00
_cell.angle_gamma   90.00
#
_symmetry.space_group_name_H-M   'P 1'
#
loop_
_entity.id
_entity.type
_entity.pdbx_description
1 polymer ?
#
loop_
_entity_poly.entity_id
_entity_poly.type
_entity_poly.pdbx_seq_one_letter_code
_entity_poly.pdbx_strand_id
1 'polypeptide(L)'
;MFAGSLKAQVLEDTPPLDNFYKKENTADRLPREYVHVREADVFIKWRVWRMVDFRMKMNQYLYYPIEPVQDRISLMSLIIKSMESGSIVAYDPFTDDFRKQLTYEEFIRQNTQIKELQKEDLDNPGQFITSMDTSSFQIHNVKMIRLKEDWFIDKQRSIRDIRVLGMAPVIQVFDEESGQLKGNQTLFWLYYPSVRNTFAKTETFNRHNSAMRQSYDDVFAWNRWFQSYITKIDNQQDRQISAYAQGANIMREAERIEEMLFEIEHDLWEY
;
A
#
# COMPACT_ATOMS: atom_id res chain seq x y z
N MET A 1 43.25 32.20 21.25
CA MET A 1 42.79 30.82 21.43
C MET A 1 41.46 30.84 22.17
N PHE A 2 40.40 30.64 21.47
CA PHE A 2 39.07 30.50 22.10
C PHE A 2 38.86 29.00 22.38
N ALA A 3 38.95 28.59 23.62
CA ALA A 3 38.56 27.28 24.07
C ALA A 3 37.03 27.23 24.12
N GLY A 4 36.40 26.73 23.05
CA GLY A 4 35.00 26.39 23.05
C GLY A 4 34.77 25.27 24.06
N SER A 5 34.04 25.51 25.15
CA SER A 5 33.60 24.46 26.04
C SER A 5 32.63 23.54 25.30
N LEU A 6 33.06 22.34 24.98
CA LEU A 6 32.18 21.21 24.63
C LEU A 6 31.27 20.94 25.84
N LYS A 7 30.07 21.47 25.83
CA LYS A 7 29.04 21.04 26.77
C LYS A 7 28.66 19.62 26.36
N ALA A 8 29.02 18.63 27.16
CA ALA A 8 28.38 17.33 27.09
C ALA A 8 26.87 17.58 27.16
N GLN A 9 26.08 16.97 26.29
CA GLN A 9 24.63 17.05 26.32
C GLN A 9 24.14 16.48 27.66
N VAL A 10 24.03 17.34 28.64
CA VAL A 10 23.20 17.08 29.81
C VAL A 10 21.75 17.24 29.30
N LEU A 11 20.90 16.29 29.62
CA LEU A 11 19.46 16.38 29.36
C LEU A 11 18.97 17.80 29.68
N GLU A 12 18.56 18.55 28.66
CA GLU A 12 18.03 19.90 28.84
C GLU A 12 16.80 19.80 29.75
N ASP A 13 16.60 20.79 30.64
CA ASP A 13 15.47 20.93 31.60
C ASP A 13 14.09 21.08 30.94
N THR A 14 13.92 20.63 29.71
CA THR A 14 12.65 20.60 28.98
C THR A 14 11.93 19.27 29.25
N PRO A 15 10.59 19.25 29.22
CA PRO A 15 9.80 18.05 29.42
C PRO A 15 10.36 16.89 28.56
N PRO A 16 10.39 15.68 29.09
CA PRO A 16 11.08 14.57 28.45
C PRO A 16 10.53 14.34 27.03
N LEU A 17 11.38 14.59 26.06
CA LEU A 17 11.18 14.01 24.74
C LEU A 17 11.38 12.51 24.93
N ASP A 18 10.48 11.71 24.38
CA ASP A 18 10.49 10.23 24.50
C ASP A 18 11.70 9.58 23.76
N ASN A 19 12.83 10.29 23.73
CA ASN A 19 14.09 9.87 23.13
C ASN A 19 15.28 10.56 23.82
N PHE A 20 16.44 9.89 23.85
CA PHE A 20 17.70 10.45 24.33
C PHE A 20 18.38 11.40 23.32
N TYR A 21 17.81 11.58 22.13
CA TYR A 21 18.23 12.52 21.08
C TYR A 21 17.03 13.21 20.47
N LYS A 22 17.22 14.40 19.95
CA LYS A 22 16.19 15.13 19.22
C LYS A 22 16.02 14.53 17.83
N LYS A 23 14.81 14.03 17.51
CA LYS A 23 14.49 13.56 16.15
C LYS A 23 14.49 14.75 15.19
N GLU A 24 15.13 14.59 14.04
CA GLU A 24 15.01 15.54 12.94
C GLU A 24 13.58 15.49 12.37
N ASN A 25 13.10 16.64 11.91
CA ASN A 25 11.78 16.72 11.27
C ASN A 25 11.86 16.05 9.88
N THR A 26 10.93 15.14 9.61
CA THR A 26 10.77 14.48 8.30
C THR A 26 9.77 15.19 7.38
N ALA A 27 9.12 16.26 7.87
CA ALA A 27 8.10 16.98 7.09
C ALA A 27 8.63 17.57 5.77
N ASP A 28 9.92 17.90 5.71
CA ASP A 28 10.58 18.45 4.51
C ASP A 28 11.25 17.38 3.64
N ARG A 29 11.11 16.10 3.99
CA ARG A 29 11.73 15.01 3.23
C ARG A 29 11.08 14.90 1.85
N LEU A 30 11.92 14.92 0.82
CA LEU A 30 11.51 14.72 -0.57
C LEU A 30 11.71 13.25 -0.98
N PRO A 31 10.87 12.73 -1.89
CA PRO A 31 11.08 11.40 -2.44
C PRO A 31 12.39 11.38 -3.25
N ARG A 32 13.12 10.27 -3.14
CA ARG A 32 14.34 10.07 -3.93
C ARG A 32 13.97 10.02 -5.42
N GLU A 33 14.67 10.79 -6.24
CA GLU A 33 14.44 10.83 -7.68
C GLU A 33 14.80 9.50 -8.36
N TYR A 34 13.99 9.12 -9.32
CA TYR A 34 14.29 8.01 -10.20
C TYR A 34 15.31 8.44 -11.26
N VAL A 35 16.16 7.51 -11.65
CA VAL A 35 17.04 7.72 -12.83
C VAL A 35 16.17 7.88 -14.07
N HIS A 36 16.48 8.87 -14.90
CA HIS A 36 15.79 9.08 -16.17
C HIS A 36 16.13 7.94 -17.13
N VAL A 37 15.10 7.33 -17.72
CA VAL A 37 15.23 6.26 -18.71
C VAL A 37 14.52 6.72 -19.99
N ARG A 38 15.22 6.69 -21.11
CA ARG A 38 14.63 6.98 -22.43
C ARG A 38 13.98 5.69 -22.96
N GLU A 39 12.94 5.83 -23.76
CA GLU A 39 12.27 4.69 -24.39
C GLU A 39 13.24 3.79 -25.18
N ALA A 40 14.22 4.40 -25.88
CA ALA A 40 15.25 3.67 -26.64
C ALA A 40 16.20 2.82 -25.76
N ASP A 41 16.32 3.14 -24.47
CA ASP A 41 17.18 2.45 -23.52
C ASP A 41 16.46 1.27 -22.84
N VAL A 42 15.13 1.17 -22.98
CA VAL A 42 14.37 0.02 -22.51
C VAL A 42 14.55 -1.15 -23.46
N PHE A 43 15.18 -2.23 -22.96
CA PHE A 43 15.39 -3.45 -23.75
C PHE A 43 14.16 -4.33 -23.78
N ILE A 44 13.64 -4.65 -22.60
CA ILE A 44 12.42 -5.44 -22.38
C ILE A 44 11.64 -4.77 -21.26
N LYS A 45 10.33 -4.88 -21.33
CA LYS A 45 9.42 -4.37 -20.31
C LYS A 45 8.25 -5.31 -20.12
N TRP A 46 7.88 -5.57 -18.86
CA TRP A 46 6.66 -6.27 -18.47
C TRP A 46 5.87 -5.44 -17.50
N ARG A 47 4.55 -5.49 -17.61
CA ARG A 47 3.65 -4.97 -16.60
C ARG A 47 3.21 -6.10 -15.71
N VAL A 48 3.40 -5.93 -14.41
CA VAL A 48 3.14 -6.94 -13.39
C VAL A 48 2.22 -6.38 -12.33
N TRP A 49 1.23 -7.16 -11.93
CA TRP A 49 0.39 -6.85 -10.78
C TRP A 49 0.72 -7.81 -9.65
N ARG A 50 1.07 -7.24 -8.51
CA ARG A 50 1.40 -7.99 -7.30
C ARG A 50 0.41 -7.73 -6.20
N MET A 51 0.21 -8.71 -5.32
CA MET A 51 -0.59 -8.59 -4.12
C MET A 51 0.32 -8.65 -2.90
N VAL A 52 0.22 -7.65 -2.04
CA VAL A 52 0.86 -7.58 -0.72
C VAL A 52 -0.21 -7.89 0.32
N ASP A 53 -0.06 -8.99 1.04
CA ASP A 53 -0.99 -9.41 2.10
C ASP A 53 -0.43 -8.99 3.47
N PHE A 54 -1.15 -8.15 4.19
CA PHE A 54 -0.76 -7.65 5.51
C PHE A 54 -0.79 -8.72 6.62
N ARG A 55 -1.46 -9.85 6.40
CA ARG A 55 -1.47 -10.97 7.33
C ARG A 55 -0.12 -11.67 7.40
N MET A 56 0.70 -11.52 6.36
CA MET A 56 2.07 -12.04 6.36
C MET A 56 2.92 -11.29 7.39
N LYS A 57 3.71 -12.03 8.17
CA LYS A 57 4.51 -11.50 9.28
C LYS A 57 5.45 -10.36 8.84
N MET A 58 6.00 -10.46 7.65
CA MET A 58 6.90 -9.45 7.08
C MET A 58 6.19 -8.13 6.79
N ASN A 59 4.88 -8.17 6.46
CA ASN A 59 4.10 -7.01 6.04
C ASN A 59 3.31 -6.34 7.19
N GLN A 60 3.33 -6.92 8.39
CA GLN A 60 2.52 -6.41 9.51
C GLN A 60 2.82 -4.96 9.89
N TYR A 61 4.03 -4.48 9.67
CA TYR A 61 4.39 -3.09 9.94
C TYR A 61 3.69 -2.07 9.02
N LEU A 62 3.13 -2.52 7.89
CA LEU A 62 2.30 -1.70 6.99
C LEU A 62 0.86 -1.57 7.51
N TYR A 63 0.40 -2.58 8.26
CA TYR A 63 -0.95 -2.66 8.82
C TYR A 63 -1.07 -1.98 10.17
N TYR A 64 -0.07 -2.15 11.05
CA TYR A 64 -0.06 -1.58 12.40
C TYR A 64 0.70 -0.25 12.47
N PRO A 65 0.31 0.67 13.37
CA PRO A 65 -0.79 0.57 14.34
C PRO A 65 -2.15 0.80 13.67
N ILE A 66 -3.21 0.15 14.17
CA ILE A 66 -4.58 0.36 13.67
C ILE A 66 -5.01 1.80 13.94
N GLU A 67 -4.79 2.27 15.15
CA GLU A 67 -4.96 3.67 15.53
C GLU A 67 -3.60 4.38 15.57
N PRO A 68 -3.50 5.63 15.12
CA PRO A 68 -2.25 6.37 15.18
C PRO A 68 -1.72 6.46 16.61
N VAL A 69 -0.45 6.09 16.81
CA VAL A 69 0.22 6.15 18.11
C VAL A 69 1.48 7.01 17.98
N GLN A 70 1.51 8.15 18.66
CA GLN A 70 2.57 9.15 18.54
C GLN A 70 2.76 9.59 17.08
N ASP A 71 3.96 9.39 16.53
CA ASP A 71 4.33 9.69 15.13
C ASP A 71 4.16 8.49 14.18
N ARG A 72 3.59 7.37 14.66
CA ARG A 72 3.36 6.16 13.88
C ARG A 72 1.93 6.10 13.36
N ILE A 73 1.79 5.88 12.08
CA ILE A 73 0.50 5.72 11.40
C ILE A 73 0.59 4.54 10.43
N SER A 74 -0.47 3.74 10.33
CA SER A 74 -0.53 2.67 9.34
C SER A 74 -0.65 3.21 7.93
N LEU A 75 -0.26 2.41 6.95
CA LEU A 75 -0.35 2.79 5.53
C LEU A 75 -1.77 3.19 5.12
N MET A 76 -2.78 2.41 5.53
CA MET A 76 -4.18 2.71 5.21
C MET A 76 -4.69 3.97 5.90
N SER A 77 -4.35 4.17 7.17
CA SER A 77 -4.72 5.40 7.89
C SER A 77 -4.07 6.63 7.26
N LEU A 78 -2.82 6.51 6.80
CA LEU A 78 -2.13 7.58 6.05
C LEU A 78 -2.87 7.90 4.75
N ILE A 79 -3.21 6.89 3.95
CA ILE A 79 -3.89 7.07 2.66
C ILE A 79 -5.25 7.75 2.87
N ILE A 80 -6.08 7.24 3.78
CA ILE A 80 -7.43 7.80 4.03
C ILE A 80 -7.36 9.23 4.54
N LYS A 81 -6.47 9.51 5.51
CA LYS A 81 -6.26 10.87 6.03
C LYS A 81 -5.77 11.84 4.95
N SER A 82 -4.92 11.36 4.04
CA SER A 82 -4.40 12.17 2.94
C SER A 82 -5.41 12.38 1.81
N MET A 83 -6.33 11.44 1.61
CA MET A 83 -7.50 11.64 0.72
C MET A 83 -8.47 12.66 1.29
N GLU A 84 -8.78 12.57 2.59
CA GLU A 84 -9.64 13.53 3.29
C GLU A 84 -9.10 14.96 3.22
N SER A 85 -7.77 15.13 3.40
CA SER A 85 -7.10 16.42 3.27
C SER A 85 -6.92 16.89 1.82
N GLY A 86 -7.27 16.08 0.82
CA GLY A 86 -7.06 16.37 -0.60
C GLY A 86 -5.59 16.30 -1.07
N SER A 87 -4.69 15.81 -0.23
CA SER A 87 -3.26 15.67 -0.57
C SER A 87 -2.99 14.50 -1.53
N ILE A 88 -3.89 13.52 -1.56
CA ILE A 88 -3.84 12.35 -2.44
C ILE A 88 -5.16 12.27 -3.21
N VAL A 89 -5.05 12.02 -4.52
CA VAL A 89 -6.20 11.79 -5.41
C VAL A 89 -6.37 10.29 -5.62
N ALA A 90 -7.59 9.80 -5.39
CA ALA A 90 -7.99 8.44 -5.71
C ALA A 90 -8.62 8.35 -7.11
N TYR A 91 -8.63 7.15 -7.66
CA TYR A 91 -9.18 6.84 -8.97
C TYR A 91 -10.14 5.65 -8.90
N ASP A 92 -10.97 5.52 -9.92
CA ASP A 92 -12.00 4.48 -10.07
C ASP A 92 -11.44 3.07 -9.78
N PRO A 93 -12.11 2.25 -8.96
CA PRO A 93 -11.67 0.89 -8.62
C PRO A 93 -11.73 -0.10 -9.80
N PHE A 94 -12.57 0.17 -10.81
CA PHE A 94 -12.83 -0.79 -11.89
C PHE A 94 -11.76 -0.78 -12.97
N THR A 95 -11.15 0.39 -13.21
CA THR A 95 -10.10 0.56 -14.22
C THR A 95 -8.80 1.01 -13.56
N ASP A 96 -7.68 0.47 -14.03
CA ASP A 96 -6.34 0.81 -13.53
C ASP A 96 -5.61 1.81 -14.45
N ASP A 97 -6.38 2.62 -15.20
CA ASP A 97 -5.87 3.59 -16.16
C ASP A 97 -5.75 5.02 -15.60
N PHE A 98 -6.15 5.24 -14.36
CA PHE A 98 -6.06 6.52 -13.63
C PHE A 98 -6.76 7.70 -14.32
N ARG A 99 -7.82 7.47 -15.12
CA ARG A 99 -8.52 8.54 -15.84
C ARG A 99 -9.61 9.19 -15.03
N LYS A 100 -10.43 8.37 -14.36
CA LYS A 100 -11.58 8.84 -13.61
C LYS A 100 -11.21 8.99 -12.14
N GLN A 101 -11.21 10.23 -11.66
CA GLN A 101 -10.97 10.54 -10.27
C GLN A 101 -12.17 10.16 -9.41
N LEU A 102 -11.90 9.78 -8.17
CA LEU A 102 -12.86 9.45 -7.13
C LEU A 102 -12.62 10.39 -5.94
N THR A 103 -13.64 11.13 -5.55
CA THR A 103 -13.56 12.00 -4.38
C THR A 103 -13.68 11.19 -3.08
N TYR A 104 -13.17 11.74 -1.98
CA TYR A 104 -13.30 11.11 -0.65
C TYR A 104 -14.76 10.89 -0.26
N GLU A 105 -15.63 11.87 -0.52
CA GLU A 105 -17.06 11.76 -0.23
C GLU A 105 -17.74 10.65 -1.03
N GLU A 106 -17.41 10.53 -2.32
CA GLU A 106 -17.93 9.45 -3.17
C GLU A 106 -17.44 8.08 -2.69
N PHE A 107 -16.15 7.98 -2.31
CA PHE A 107 -15.58 6.76 -1.74
C PHE A 107 -16.32 6.34 -0.46
N ILE A 108 -16.52 7.25 0.48
CA ILE A 108 -17.24 6.96 1.73
C ILE A 108 -18.68 6.53 1.42
N ARG A 109 -19.39 7.25 0.53
CA ARG A 109 -20.76 6.90 0.14
C ARG A 109 -20.86 5.51 -0.48
N GLN A 110 -19.91 5.11 -1.33
CA GLN A 110 -19.89 3.80 -1.96
C GLN A 110 -19.61 2.66 -0.98
N ASN A 111 -18.84 2.94 0.08
CA ASN A 111 -18.41 1.94 1.04
C ASN A 111 -19.16 2.01 2.39
N THR A 112 -20.15 2.89 2.50
CA THR A 112 -21.07 2.94 3.65
C THR A 112 -22.28 2.08 3.33
N GLN A 113 -22.51 1.03 4.11
CA GLN A 113 -23.71 0.21 4.00
C GLN A 113 -24.76 0.72 4.98
N ILE A 114 -25.93 1.04 4.47
CA ILE A 114 -27.09 1.35 5.27
C ILE A 114 -27.94 0.08 5.29
N LYS A 115 -28.00 -0.59 6.45
CA LYS A 115 -28.87 -1.76 6.65
C LYS A 115 -30.10 -1.32 7.42
N GLU A 116 -31.27 -1.57 6.86
CA GLU A 116 -32.52 -1.43 7.56
C GLU A 116 -32.70 -2.65 8.47
N LEU A 117 -32.57 -2.45 9.77
CA LEU A 117 -32.84 -3.47 10.77
C LEU A 117 -34.26 -3.26 11.31
N GLN A 118 -35.13 -4.24 11.12
CA GLN A 118 -36.42 -4.30 11.81
C GLN A 118 -36.17 -4.82 13.22
N LYS A 119 -36.27 -3.95 14.22
CA LYS A 119 -36.21 -4.33 15.61
C LYS A 119 -37.67 -4.32 16.19
N GLU A 120 -38.00 -5.33 16.93
CA GLU A 120 -39.26 -5.36 17.66
C GLU A 120 -39.27 -4.25 18.72
N ASP A 121 -40.33 -3.47 18.76
CA ASP A 121 -40.48 -2.40 19.74
C ASP A 121 -40.63 -3.01 21.14
N LEU A 122 -39.70 -2.65 22.03
CA LEU A 122 -39.71 -3.14 23.42
C LEU A 122 -40.90 -2.64 24.23
N ASP A 123 -41.48 -1.49 23.83
CA ASP A 123 -42.62 -0.89 24.50
C ASP A 123 -43.98 -1.39 23.95
N ASN A 124 -44.01 -1.92 22.72
CA ASN A 124 -45.19 -2.44 22.05
C ASN A 124 -44.89 -3.77 21.35
N PRO A 125 -45.00 -4.92 22.03
CA PRO A 125 -44.75 -6.24 21.45
C PRO A 125 -45.64 -6.49 20.22
N GLY A 126 -45.00 -6.79 19.07
CA GLY A 126 -45.68 -7.03 17.80
C GLY A 126 -45.62 -5.85 16.82
N GLN A 127 -45.05 -4.70 17.19
CA GLN A 127 -44.70 -3.63 16.28
C GLN A 127 -43.22 -3.65 15.97
N PHE A 128 -42.86 -3.53 14.68
CA PHE A 128 -41.46 -3.46 14.23
C PHE A 128 -41.10 -2.01 13.94
N ILE A 129 -40.05 -1.52 14.58
CA ILE A 129 -39.45 -0.23 14.29
C ILE A 129 -38.31 -0.46 13.31
N THR A 130 -38.35 0.22 12.19
CA THR A 130 -37.24 0.23 11.23
C THR A 130 -36.12 1.14 11.78
N SER A 131 -35.05 0.54 12.24
CA SER A 131 -33.83 1.25 12.64
C SER A 131 -32.85 1.19 11.48
N MET A 132 -32.34 2.34 11.05
CA MET A 132 -31.25 2.41 10.07
C MET A 132 -29.92 2.21 10.81
N ASP A 133 -29.28 1.07 10.55
CA ASP A 133 -27.90 0.84 11.02
C ASP A 133 -26.94 1.23 9.91
N THR A 134 -26.14 2.26 10.17
CA THR A 134 -25.16 2.76 9.22
C THR A 134 -23.78 2.23 9.59
N SER A 135 -23.30 1.23 8.87
CA SER A 135 -21.94 0.77 9.02
C SER A 135 -20.99 1.60 8.16
N SER A 136 -20.18 2.44 8.81
CA SER A 136 -19.12 3.21 8.14
C SER A 136 -17.98 2.30 7.70
N PHE A 137 -17.25 2.73 6.67
CA PHE A 137 -16.03 2.06 6.22
C PHE A 137 -15.02 1.91 7.35
N GLN A 138 -14.54 0.68 7.56
CA GLN A 138 -13.57 0.35 8.58
C GLN A 138 -12.19 0.10 7.95
N ILE A 139 -11.21 0.93 8.30
CA ILE A 139 -9.83 0.87 7.78
C ILE A 139 -9.19 -0.50 8.02
N HIS A 140 -9.46 -1.13 9.16
CA HIS A 140 -8.90 -2.42 9.55
C HIS A 140 -9.40 -3.62 8.72
N ASN A 141 -10.44 -3.42 7.90
CA ASN A 141 -10.91 -4.45 6.95
C ASN A 141 -10.01 -4.57 5.72
N VAL A 142 -9.19 -3.56 5.44
CA VAL A 142 -8.23 -3.61 4.36
C VAL A 142 -7.02 -4.42 4.80
N LYS A 143 -6.91 -5.64 4.27
CA LYS A 143 -5.85 -6.60 4.62
C LYS A 143 -4.86 -6.84 3.49
N MET A 144 -5.11 -6.27 2.33
CA MET A 144 -4.26 -6.47 1.15
C MET A 144 -4.13 -5.17 0.35
N ILE A 145 -3.01 -5.05 -0.37
CA ILE A 145 -2.77 -4.00 -1.35
C ILE A 145 -2.32 -4.65 -2.65
N ARG A 146 -2.92 -4.23 -3.75
CA ARG A 146 -2.48 -4.55 -5.10
C ARG A 146 -1.52 -3.48 -5.59
N LEU A 147 -0.39 -3.88 -6.14
CA LEU A 147 0.57 -3.02 -6.80
C LEU A 147 0.52 -3.26 -8.30
N LYS A 148 0.56 -2.19 -9.09
CA LYS A 148 0.76 -2.21 -10.53
C LYS A 148 2.15 -1.67 -10.81
N GLU A 149 2.99 -2.47 -11.45
CA GLU A 149 4.42 -2.19 -11.61
C GLU A 149 4.85 -2.38 -13.06
N ASP A 150 5.79 -1.56 -13.51
CA ASP A 150 6.54 -1.80 -14.74
C ASP A 150 7.94 -2.33 -14.37
N TRP A 151 8.23 -3.53 -14.82
CA TRP A 151 9.52 -4.18 -14.70
C TRP A 151 10.23 -4.08 -16.03
N PHE A 152 11.41 -3.51 -16.06
CA PHE A 152 12.12 -3.31 -17.30
C PHE A 152 13.63 -3.46 -17.12
N ILE A 153 14.29 -3.75 -18.24
CA ILE A 153 15.74 -3.85 -18.31
C ILE A 153 16.27 -2.62 -19.05
N ASP A 154 17.15 -1.88 -18.35
CA ASP A 154 17.84 -0.72 -18.91
C ASP A 154 19.12 -1.17 -19.60
N LYS A 155 19.22 -0.94 -20.92
CA LYS A 155 20.39 -1.28 -21.74
C LYS A 155 21.67 -0.58 -21.30
N GLN A 156 21.55 0.68 -20.85
CA GLN A 156 22.73 1.47 -20.51
C GLN A 156 23.38 1.01 -19.21
N ARG A 157 22.55 0.62 -18.25
CA ARG A 157 23.01 0.19 -16.93
C ARG A 157 23.11 -1.34 -16.80
N SER A 158 22.56 -2.09 -17.75
CA SER A 158 22.45 -3.55 -17.73
C SER A 158 21.85 -4.07 -16.43
N ILE A 159 20.82 -3.41 -15.92
CA ILE A 159 20.11 -3.78 -14.69
C ILE A 159 18.61 -3.86 -14.92
N ARG A 160 17.97 -4.74 -14.17
CA ARG A 160 16.52 -4.72 -14.02
C ARG A 160 16.13 -3.63 -13.03
N ASP A 161 15.22 -2.76 -13.43
CA ASP A 161 14.61 -1.73 -12.56
C ASP A 161 13.10 -1.95 -12.49
N ILE A 162 12.49 -1.54 -11.40
CA ILE A 162 11.06 -1.70 -11.14
C ILE A 162 10.47 -0.34 -10.79
N ARG A 163 9.41 0.04 -11.49
CA ARG A 163 8.67 1.28 -11.22
C ARG A 163 7.25 0.95 -10.78
N VAL A 164 6.90 1.37 -9.59
CA VAL A 164 5.52 1.30 -9.12
C VAL A 164 4.73 2.39 -9.82
N LEU A 165 3.69 2.02 -10.54
CA LEU A 165 2.77 2.92 -11.24
C LEU A 165 1.52 3.19 -10.42
N GLY A 166 1.00 2.16 -9.76
CA GLY A 166 -0.24 2.26 -9.02
C GLY A 166 -0.28 1.38 -7.80
N MET A 167 -1.12 1.79 -6.87
CA MET A 167 -1.38 1.08 -5.63
C MET A 167 -2.89 1.08 -5.39
N ALA A 168 -3.45 -0.05 -5.01
CA ALA A 168 -4.88 -0.17 -4.76
C ALA A 168 -5.15 -1.01 -3.50
N PRO A 169 -5.79 -0.43 -2.48
CA PRO A 169 -6.28 -1.18 -1.33
C PRO A 169 -7.36 -2.19 -1.75
N VAL A 170 -7.31 -3.38 -1.14
CA VAL A 170 -8.21 -4.49 -1.45
C VAL A 170 -8.83 -5.03 -0.17
N ILE A 171 -10.14 -5.23 -0.19
CA ILE A 171 -10.89 -5.91 0.87
C ILE A 171 -11.33 -7.29 0.40
N GLN A 172 -11.48 -8.20 1.36
CA GLN A 172 -12.08 -9.51 1.13
C GLN A 172 -13.59 -9.39 1.35
N VAL A 173 -14.36 -9.82 0.36
CA VAL A 173 -15.83 -9.87 0.43
C VAL A 173 -16.23 -11.29 0.76
N PHE A 174 -16.98 -11.44 1.85
CA PHE A 174 -17.54 -12.72 2.28
C PHE A 174 -19.03 -12.74 1.97
N ASP A 175 -19.53 -13.92 1.67
CA ASP A 175 -20.96 -14.15 1.53
C ASP A 175 -21.61 -14.12 2.92
N GLU A 176 -22.65 -13.33 3.09
CA GLU A 176 -23.33 -13.15 4.38
C GLU A 176 -24.01 -14.43 4.89
N GLU A 177 -24.48 -15.31 3.98
CA GLU A 177 -25.18 -16.54 4.36
C GLU A 177 -24.22 -17.69 4.65
N SER A 178 -23.21 -17.89 3.80
CA SER A 178 -22.29 -19.03 3.88
C SER A 178 -21.00 -18.74 4.64
N GLY A 179 -20.65 -17.44 4.87
CA GLY A 179 -19.38 -17.03 5.44
C GLY A 179 -18.16 -17.34 4.54
N GLN A 180 -18.40 -17.82 3.31
CA GLN A 180 -17.33 -18.16 2.39
C GLN A 180 -16.79 -16.92 1.69
N LEU A 181 -15.51 -16.97 1.33
CA LEU A 181 -14.86 -15.90 0.57
C LEU A 181 -15.45 -15.84 -0.85
N LYS A 182 -16.19 -14.78 -1.15
CA LYS A 182 -16.76 -14.51 -2.48
C LYS A 182 -15.70 -13.97 -3.46
N GLY A 183 -14.74 -13.19 -2.94
CA GLY A 183 -13.67 -12.62 -3.75
C GLY A 183 -12.96 -11.44 -3.09
N ASN A 184 -12.09 -10.83 -3.87
CA ASN A 184 -11.33 -9.64 -3.49
C ASN A 184 -11.87 -8.43 -4.25
N GLN A 185 -12.23 -7.37 -3.54
CA GLN A 185 -12.72 -6.13 -4.11
C GLN A 185 -11.68 -5.03 -3.96
N THR A 186 -11.32 -4.38 -5.06
CA THR A 186 -10.50 -3.18 -5.06
C THR A 186 -11.35 -1.99 -4.63
N LEU A 187 -10.83 -1.17 -3.73
CA LEU A 187 -11.56 -0.01 -3.20
C LEU A 187 -11.39 1.22 -4.09
N PHE A 188 -10.16 1.49 -4.48
CA PHE A 188 -9.77 2.59 -5.38
C PHE A 188 -8.35 2.36 -5.86
N TRP A 189 -7.94 3.10 -6.88
CA TRP A 189 -6.55 3.16 -7.32
C TRP A 189 -5.91 4.48 -6.90
N LEU A 190 -4.62 4.41 -6.60
CA LEU A 190 -3.75 5.56 -6.39
C LEU A 190 -2.67 5.56 -7.48
N TYR A 191 -2.46 6.70 -8.13
CA TYR A 191 -1.33 6.88 -9.02
C TYR A 191 -0.06 7.11 -8.19
N TYR A 192 0.81 6.10 -8.12
CA TYR A 192 1.94 6.08 -7.19
C TYR A 192 2.87 7.29 -7.30
N PRO A 193 3.26 7.78 -8.50
CA PRO A 193 4.13 8.95 -8.60
C PRO A 193 3.58 10.21 -7.92
N SER A 194 2.25 10.39 -7.89
CA SER A 194 1.62 11.54 -7.23
C SER A 194 1.62 11.43 -5.71
N VAL A 195 1.59 10.23 -5.15
CA VAL A 195 1.53 10.01 -3.69
C VAL A 195 2.90 9.95 -3.02
N ARG A 196 3.99 9.85 -3.80
CA ARG A 196 5.36 9.72 -3.32
C ARG A 196 5.75 10.81 -2.32
N ASN A 197 5.34 12.07 -2.56
CA ASN A 197 5.63 13.18 -1.65
C ASN A 197 5.05 12.95 -0.25
N THR A 198 3.83 12.45 -0.16
CA THR A 198 3.18 12.12 1.12
C THR A 198 3.84 10.94 1.78
N PHE A 199 4.19 9.91 1.01
CA PHE A 199 4.84 8.70 1.49
C PHE A 199 6.28 8.94 1.95
N ALA A 200 7.02 9.85 1.32
CA ALA A 200 8.37 10.20 1.73
C ALA A 200 8.43 10.90 3.08
N LYS A 201 7.39 11.68 3.41
CA LYS A 201 7.29 12.44 4.67
C LYS A 201 6.85 11.59 5.87
N THR A 202 6.30 10.40 5.63
CA THR A 202 5.76 9.54 6.69
C THR A 202 6.63 8.32 6.89
N GLU A 203 7.01 8.09 8.13
CA GLU A 203 7.89 6.99 8.51
C GLU A 203 7.12 5.70 8.79
N THR A 204 7.74 4.60 8.41
CA THR A 204 7.30 3.26 8.79
C THR A 204 7.98 2.80 10.08
N PHE A 205 7.33 1.92 10.82
CA PHE A 205 7.94 1.31 11.98
C PHE A 205 8.93 0.22 11.58
N ASN A 206 10.21 0.39 11.96
CA ASN A 206 11.21 -0.64 11.82
C ASN A 206 11.40 -1.39 13.16
N ARG A 207 10.92 -2.63 13.22
CA ARG A 207 10.98 -3.46 14.43
C ARG A 207 12.40 -3.82 14.86
N HIS A 208 13.32 -3.90 13.92
CA HIS A 208 14.70 -4.37 14.18
C HIS A 208 15.65 -3.24 14.55
N ASN A 209 15.38 -2.02 14.07
CA ASN A 209 16.22 -0.87 14.34
C ASN A 209 15.39 0.42 14.29
N SER A 210 15.00 0.92 15.46
CA SER A 210 14.20 2.15 15.57
C SER A 210 14.97 3.42 15.19
N ALA A 211 16.31 3.36 15.14
CA ALA A 211 17.13 4.47 14.66
C ALA A 211 17.20 4.56 13.13
N MET A 212 16.94 3.47 12.43
CA MET A 212 16.87 3.46 10.97
C MET A 212 15.49 3.94 10.52
N ARG A 213 15.43 5.22 10.18
CA ARG A 213 14.20 5.89 9.77
C ARG A 213 13.94 5.63 8.29
N GLN A 214 12.90 4.87 8.00
CA GLN A 214 12.49 4.48 6.66
C GLN A 214 11.11 5.05 6.36
N SER A 215 10.94 5.65 5.20
CA SER A 215 9.64 6.15 4.75
C SER A 215 8.85 5.08 3.98
N TYR A 216 7.55 5.31 3.80
CA TYR A 216 6.74 4.47 2.92
C TYR A 216 7.24 4.49 1.47
N ASP A 217 7.77 5.63 0.98
CA ASP A 217 8.38 5.69 -0.37
C ASP A 217 9.63 4.82 -0.46
N ASP A 218 10.48 4.80 0.58
CA ASP A 218 11.65 3.90 0.61
C ASP A 218 11.22 2.42 0.56
N VAL A 219 10.14 2.07 1.26
CA VAL A 219 9.63 0.69 1.28
C VAL A 219 9.17 0.24 -0.10
N PHE A 220 8.34 1.02 -0.77
CA PHE A 220 7.71 0.58 -2.01
C PHE A 220 8.57 0.84 -3.25
N ALA A 221 9.25 1.99 -3.32
CA ALA A 221 10.00 2.38 -4.51
C ALA A 221 11.42 1.82 -4.57
N TRP A 222 12.07 1.63 -3.41
CA TRP A 222 13.50 1.33 -3.37
C TRP A 222 13.84 0.00 -2.71
N ASN A 223 13.57 -0.13 -1.43
CA ASN A 223 14.03 -1.29 -0.64
C ASN A 223 13.18 -2.53 -0.87
N ARG A 224 11.91 -2.35 -1.23
CA ARG A 224 10.94 -3.42 -1.50
C ARG A 224 10.87 -4.45 -0.35
N TRP A 225 10.92 -3.97 0.89
CA TRP A 225 10.94 -4.82 2.09
C TRP A 225 9.55 -5.32 2.47
N PHE A 226 8.87 -5.92 1.52
CA PHE A 226 7.58 -6.55 1.72
C PHE A 226 7.51 -7.87 0.96
N GLN A 227 6.72 -8.78 1.48
CA GLN A 227 6.41 -10.03 0.81
C GLN A 227 5.16 -9.84 -0.06
N SER A 228 5.22 -10.30 -1.29
CA SER A 228 4.11 -10.21 -2.24
C SER A 228 4.16 -11.37 -3.23
N TYR A 229 3.06 -11.60 -3.92
CA TYR A 229 2.97 -12.59 -4.99
C TYR A 229 2.34 -11.98 -6.24
N ILE A 230 2.72 -12.50 -7.41
CA ILE A 230 2.21 -12.03 -8.70
C ILE A 230 0.78 -12.54 -8.89
N THR A 231 -0.14 -11.66 -9.25
CA THR A 231 -1.54 -11.98 -9.54
C THR A 231 -1.86 -11.91 -11.03
N LYS A 232 -1.05 -11.14 -11.78
CA LYS A 232 -1.22 -10.95 -13.22
C LYS A 232 0.09 -10.45 -13.82
N ILE A 233 0.40 -10.89 -15.02
CA ILE A 233 1.41 -10.30 -15.90
C ILE A 233 0.75 -9.97 -17.23
N ASP A 234 1.30 -9.00 -17.97
CA ASP A 234 0.84 -8.71 -19.33
C ASP A 234 0.79 -9.98 -20.18
N ASN A 235 -0.38 -10.26 -20.72
CA ASN A 235 -0.62 -11.39 -21.60
C ASN A 235 -1.66 -11.03 -22.65
N GLN A 236 -1.70 -11.80 -23.75
CA GLN A 236 -2.54 -11.52 -24.91
C GLN A 236 -4.04 -11.37 -24.61
N GLN A 237 -4.53 -12.02 -23.56
CA GLN A 237 -5.94 -12.00 -23.17
C GLN A 237 -6.20 -11.17 -21.92
N ASP A 238 -5.20 -10.47 -21.41
CA ASP A 238 -5.27 -9.64 -20.19
C ASP A 238 -5.84 -10.38 -18.95
N ARG A 239 -5.59 -11.72 -18.87
CA ARG A 239 -6.13 -12.57 -17.80
C ARG A 239 -5.32 -12.52 -16.54
N GLN A 240 -6.01 -12.56 -15.41
CA GLN A 240 -5.39 -12.83 -14.10
C GLN A 240 -5.06 -14.32 -13.98
N ILE A 241 -4.07 -14.66 -13.15
CA ILE A 241 -3.68 -16.04 -12.88
C ILE A 241 -4.87 -16.87 -12.37
N SER A 242 -5.72 -16.27 -11.53
CA SER A 242 -6.93 -16.92 -11.00
C SER A 242 -7.97 -17.30 -12.07
N ALA A 243 -7.88 -16.75 -13.27
CA ALA A 243 -8.79 -17.08 -14.37
C ALA A 243 -8.45 -18.41 -15.07
N TYR A 244 -7.21 -18.87 -14.95
CA TYR A 244 -6.75 -20.11 -15.59
C TYR A 244 -6.09 -21.12 -14.64
N ALA A 245 -5.75 -20.72 -13.42
CA ALA A 245 -5.22 -21.60 -12.38
C ALA A 245 -6.14 -21.60 -11.15
N GLN A 246 -6.21 -22.73 -10.44
CA GLN A 246 -7.07 -22.89 -9.26
C GLN A 246 -6.30 -23.42 -8.06
N GLY A 247 -6.70 -23.01 -6.86
CA GLY A 247 -6.14 -23.50 -5.60
C GLY A 247 -4.63 -23.25 -5.50
N ALA A 248 -3.86 -24.26 -5.13
CA ALA A 248 -2.40 -24.19 -4.99
C ALA A 248 -1.66 -23.87 -6.30
N ASN A 249 -2.28 -24.13 -7.45
CA ASN A 249 -1.65 -23.86 -8.75
C ASN A 249 -1.55 -22.37 -9.04
N ILE A 250 -2.37 -21.53 -8.41
CA ILE A 250 -2.24 -20.05 -8.51
C ILE A 250 -0.86 -19.61 -7.99
N MET A 251 -0.45 -20.11 -6.83
CA MET A 251 0.84 -19.75 -6.24
C MET A 251 2.01 -20.32 -7.04
N ARG A 252 1.90 -21.56 -7.51
CA ARG A 252 2.93 -22.18 -8.39
C ARG A 252 3.12 -21.41 -9.69
N GLU A 253 2.02 -20.95 -10.29
CA GLU A 253 2.10 -20.15 -11.51
C GLU A 253 2.69 -18.75 -11.23
N ALA A 254 2.38 -18.14 -10.09
CA ALA A 254 2.98 -16.89 -9.65
C ALA A 254 4.50 -17.04 -9.46
N GLU A 255 4.94 -18.11 -8.79
CA GLU A 255 6.36 -18.47 -8.62
C GLU A 255 7.05 -18.72 -9.97
N ARG A 256 6.43 -19.49 -10.86
CA ARG A 256 6.95 -19.74 -12.21
C ARG A 256 7.19 -18.46 -13.01
N ILE A 257 6.26 -17.50 -12.91
CA ILE A 257 6.43 -16.20 -13.58
C ILE A 257 7.56 -15.42 -12.94
N GLU A 258 7.69 -15.44 -11.61
CA GLU A 258 8.78 -14.76 -10.90
C GLU A 258 10.15 -15.35 -11.23
N GLU A 259 10.25 -16.68 -11.33
CA GLU A 259 11.45 -17.41 -11.79
C GLU A 259 11.81 -17.03 -13.22
N MET A 260 10.84 -17.03 -14.15
CA MET A 260 11.06 -16.61 -15.54
C MET A 260 11.64 -15.20 -15.63
N LEU A 261 11.10 -14.24 -14.83
CA LEU A 261 11.60 -12.86 -14.82
C LEU A 261 13.00 -12.77 -14.20
N PHE A 262 13.32 -13.66 -13.25
CA PHE A 262 14.64 -13.74 -12.64
C PHE A 262 15.67 -14.36 -13.61
N GLU A 263 15.32 -15.45 -14.32
CA GLU A 263 16.18 -16.08 -15.33
C GLU A 263 16.58 -15.09 -16.43
N ILE A 264 15.64 -14.30 -16.93
CA ILE A 264 15.93 -13.29 -17.96
C ILE A 264 16.92 -12.22 -17.44
N GLU A 265 16.83 -11.86 -16.15
CA GLU A 265 17.81 -10.96 -15.53
C GLU A 265 19.20 -11.64 -15.42
N HIS A 266 19.21 -12.91 -15.02
CA HIS A 266 20.46 -13.68 -14.88
C HIS A 266 21.18 -13.84 -16.21
N ASP A 267 20.46 -14.15 -17.28
CA ASP A 267 21.01 -14.33 -18.63
C ASP A 267 21.70 -13.07 -19.19
N LEU A 268 21.32 -11.89 -18.67
CA LEU A 268 22.01 -10.65 -19.05
C LEU A 268 23.44 -10.55 -18.54
N TRP A 269 23.82 -11.33 -17.53
CA TRP A 269 25.15 -11.30 -16.93
C TRP A 269 26.08 -12.37 -17.50
N GLU A 270 25.55 -13.28 -18.32
CA GLU A 270 26.35 -14.36 -18.94
C GLU A 270 27.01 -13.98 -20.27
N TYR A 271 26.79 -12.75 -20.77
CA TYR A 271 27.37 -12.25 -22.02
C TYR A 271 28.37 -11.12 -21.81
#